data_06c47cd254dbd116c4cdd9a3c768c6af
#
_entry.id   06c47cd254dbd116c4cdd9a3c768c6af
#
_cell.length_a   1.000
_cell.length_b   1.000
_cell.length_c   1.000
_cell.angle_alpha   90.00
_cell.angle_beta   90.00
_cell.angle_gamma   90.00
#
_symmetry.space_group_name_H-M   'P 1'
#
loop_
_entity.id
_entity.type
_entity.pdbx_description
1 polymer ?
#
loop_
_entity_poly.entity_id
_entity_poly.type
_entity_poly.pdbx_seq_one_letter_code
_entity_poly.pdbx_strand_id
1 'polypeptide(L)'
;LLAIKTLSMDMNAGYIRAARIHLPSAVEKIAFDRFHVAKQLGEVVDKTRQKEHPHLPVESRHQAKGTRFLWQYSDKWMTESRQEKLMWLRAQMKLTSQCWALKELAKDIWNRPWSEERRSDWQRWLALAANSDVPMMKNAAKTIGKRLYGILNAMRHSVSNGNAEALNSKIRLLRIKARGYRNRERFKLGVMFHYGKLNMAF
;
A
#
# COMPACT_ATOMS: atom_id res chain seq x y z
N LEU A 1 -10.72 25.78 -2.93
CA LEU A 1 -11.09 24.40 -2.57
C LEU A 1 -12.05 23.76 -3.60
N LEU A 2 -12.95 24.53 -4.22
CA LEU A 2 -13.88 24.04 -5.26
C LEU A 2 -13.15 23.49 -6.50
N ALA A 3 -12.00 24.07 -6.87
CA ALA A 3 -11.20 23.64 -8.02
C ALA A 3 -10.43 22.32 -7.80
N ILE A 4 -10.37 21.80 -6.55
CA ILE A 4 -9.70 20.54 -6.28
C ILE A 4 -10.56 19.39 -6.83
N LYS A 5 -10.04 18.67 -7.82
CA LYS A 5 -10.70 17.51 -8.43
C LYS A 5 -10.44 16.23 -7.63
N THR A 6 -9.23 16.04 -7.14
CA THR A 6 -8.82 14.83 -6.42
C THR A 6 -7.78 15.18 -5.35
N LEU A 7 -7.86 14.54 -4.20
CA LEU A 7 -6.93 14.67 -3.09
C LEU A 7 -6.37 13.29 -2.74
N SER A 8 -5.13 13.04 -3.16
CA SER A 8 -4.44 11.81 -2.81
C SER A 8 -3.84 11.89 -1.41
N MET A 9 -4.06 10.86 -0.59
CA MET A 9 -3.59 10.83 0.79
C MET A 9 -3.44 9.40 1.32
N ASP A 10 -2.78 9.29 2.47
CA ASP A 10 -2.75 8.08 3.26
C ASP A 10 -4.11 7.81 3.91
N MET A 11 -4.38 6.56 4.25
CA MET A 11 -5.62 6.16 4.94
C MET A 11 -5.66 6.61 6.43
N ASN A 12 -4.99 7.70 6.78
CA ASN A 12 -4.94 8.26 8.13
C ASN A 12 -6.28 8.91 8.51
N ALA A 13 -6.82 8.54 9.68
CA ALA A 13 -8.12 9.04 10.14
C ALA A 13 -8.14 10.57 10.33
N GLY A 14 -7.03 11.17 10.79
CA GLY A 14 -6.91 12.62 10.98
C GLY A 14 -6.98 13.38 9.65
N TYR A 15 -6.27 12.91 8.63
CA TYR A 15 -6.29 13.51 7.29
C TYR A 15 -7.67 13.40 6.65
N ILE A 16 -8.32 12.24 6.79
CA ILE A 16 -9.67 12.02 6.26
C ILE A 16 -10.67 12.95 6.95
N ARG A 17 -10.59 13.09 8.28
CA ARG A 17 -11.46 14.01 9.03
C ARG A 17 -11.26 15.46 8.58
N ALA A 18 -10.02 15.91 8.49
CA ALA A 18 -9.71 17.27 8.02
C ALA A 18 -10.25 17.52 6.61
N ALA A 19 -10.02 16.56 5.67
CA ALA A 19 -10.54 16.67 4.32
C ALA A 19 -12.07 16.74 4.29
N ARG A 20 -12.77 15.93 5.09
CA ARG A 20 -14.23 15.94 5.15
C ARG A 20 -14.83 17.23 5.72
N ILE A 21 -14.11 17.91 6.62
CA ILE A 21 -14.55 19.18 7.20
C ILE A 21 -14.36 20.33 6.19
N HIS A 22 -13.26 20.33 5.44
CA HIS A 22 -12.85 21.50 4.67
C HIS A 22 -13.02 21.36 3.15
N LEU A 23 -13.20 20.15 2.63
CA LEU A 23 -13.30 19.91 1.19
C LEU A 23 -14.75 19.55 0.81
N PRO A 24 -15.44 20.36 0.01
CA PRO A 24 -16.75 20.00 -0.54
C PRO A 24 -16.66 18.70 -1.33
N SER A 25 -17.66 17.81 -1.15
CA SER A 25 -17.70 16.48 -1.78
C SER A 25 -16.45 15.62 -1.53
N ALA A 26 -15.89 15.71 -0.31
CA ALA A 26 -14.64 15.07 0.06
C ALA A 26 -14.61 13.56 -0.26
N VAL A 27 -15.72 12.84 -0.07
CA VAL A 27 -15.81 11.40 -0.32
C VAL A 27 -15.56 11.06 -1.79
N GLU A 28 -15.99 11.92 -2.72
CA GLU A 28 -15.80 11.75 -4.15
C GLU A 28 -14.37 12.14 -4.61
N LYS A 29 -13.71 13.00 -3.85
CA LYS A 29 -12.40 13.57 -4.18
C LYS A 29 -11.23 12.88 -3.49
N ILE A 30 -11.45 12.25 -2.31
CA ILE A 30 -10.38 11.54 -1.60
C ILE A 30 -9.99 10.29 -2.38
N ALA A 31 -8.70 10.15 -2.65
CA ALA A 31 -8.08 8.99 -3.27
C ALA A 31 -7.01 8.42 -2.33
N PHE A 32 -7.08 7.12 -2.02
CA PHE A 32 -6.08 6.49 -1.16
C PHE A 32 -4.96 5.86 -1.97
N ASP A 33 -3.73 6.08 -1.51
CA ASP A 33 -2.55 5.55 -2.18
C ASP A 33 -2.53 4.02 -2.14
N ARG A 34 -2.23 3.44 -3.30
CA ARG A 34 -2.07 2.01 -3.51
C ARG A 34 -1.02 1.39 -2.58
N PHE A 35 0.08 2.12 -2.33
CA PHE A 35 1.18 1.64 -1.51
C PHE A 35 0.71 1.25 -0.10
N HIS A 36 -0.18 2.05 0.50
CA HIS A 36 -0.70 1.78 1.84
C HIS A 36 -1.57 0.53 1.92
N VAL A 37 -2.38 0.26 0.89
CA VAL A 37 -3.16 -1.00 0.79
C VAL A 37 -2.22 -2.18 0.62
N ALA A 38 -1.26 -2.09 -0.31
CA ALA A 38 -0.27 -3.14 -0.56
C ALA A 38 0.59 -3.43 0.67
N LYS A 39 1.04 -2.39 1.40
CA LYS A 39 1.78 -2.51 2.64
C LYS A 39 0.97 -3.23 3.71
N GLN A 40 -0.28 -2.83 3.93
CA GLN A 40 -1.16 -3.46 4.91
C GLN A 40 -1.35 -4.95 4.62
N LEU A 41 -1.61 -5.33 3.38
CA LEU A 41 -1.76 -6.73 2.98
C LEU A 41 -0.44 -7.51 3.09
N GLY A 42 0.68 -6.89 2.73
CA GLY A 42 2.02 -7.48 2.91
C GLY A 42 2.35 -7.74 4.38
N GLU A 43 1.97 -6.84 5.28
CA GLU A 43 2.13 -7.02 6.73
C GLU A 43 1.26 -8.19 7.26
N VAL A 44 0.04 -8.35 6.76
CA VAL A 44 -0.83 -9.49 7.12
C VAL A 44 -0.17 -10.80 6.70
N VAL A 45 0.34 -10.89 5.48
CA VAL A 45 1.07 -12.09 4.99
C VAL A 45 2.27 -12.39 5.89
N ASP A 46 3.12 -11.40 6.18
CA ASP A 46 4.33 -11.63 6.98
C ASP A 46 4.01 -12.01 8.43
N LYS A 47 3.05 -11.36 9.07
CA LYS A 47 2.61 -11.71 10.44
C LYS A 47 1.96 -13.08 10.51
N THR A 48 1.19 -13.49 9.48
CA THR A 48 0.62 -14.84 9.41
C THR A 48 1.73 -15.86 9.25
N ARG A 49 2.69 -15.60 8.37
CA ARG A 49 3.88 -16.43 8.19
C ARG A 49 4.66 -16.63 9.49
N GLN A 50 4.89 -15.56 10.25
CA GLN A 50 5.60 -15.61 11.52
C GLN A 50 4.85 -16.48 12.56
N LYS A 51 3.53 -16.45 12.55
CA LYS A 51 2.70 -17.27 13.44
C LYS A 51 2.64 -18.73 13.01
N GLU A 52 2.60 -19.01 11.72
CA GLU A 52 2.47 -20.35 11.16
C GLU A 52 3.81 -21.11 11.18
N HIS A 53 4.92 -20.41 10.94
CA HIS A 53 6.27 -20.99 10.86
C HIS A 53 6.67 -21.88 12.05
N PRO A 54 6.43 -21.52 13.33
CA PRO A 54 6.78 -22.38 14.47
C PRO A 54 6.03 -23.71 14.53
N HIS A 55 4.88 -23.79 13.87
CA HIS A 55 4.03 -25.00 13.84
C HIS A 55 4.38 -25.98 12.72
N LEU A 56 5.33 -25.62 11.86
CA LEU A 56 5.83 -26.50 10.82
C LEU A 56 6.65 -27.67 11.42
N PRO A 57 6.69 -28.85 10.77
CA PRO A 57 7.66 -29.90 11.07
C PRO A 57 9.09 -29.35 11.03
N VAL A 58 10.00 -29.93 11.83
CA VAL A 58 11.38 -29.42 12.00
C VAL A 58 12.09 -29.23 10.65
N GLU A 59 12.01 -30.22 9.77
CA GLU A 59 12.63 -30.18 8.43
C GLU A 59 12.05 -29.06 7.57
N SER A 60 10.72 -28.94 7.52
CA SER A 60 10.04 -27.89 6.78
C SER A 60 10.35 -26.49 7.34
N ARG A 61 10.51 -26.38 8.66
CA ARG A 61 10.88 -25.13 9.33
C ARG A 61 12.27 -24.65 8.91
N HIS A 62 13.23 -25.55 8.85
CA HIS A 62 14.59 -25.27 8.36
C HIS A 62 14.56 -24.77 6.92
N GLN A 63 13.83 -25.45 6.07
CA GLN A 63 13.70 -25.07 4.65
C GLN A 63 12.94 -23.77 4.45
N ALA A 64 12.00 -23.41 5.33
CA ALA A 64 11.24 -22.16 5.27
C ALA A 64 11.99 -20.96 5.85
N LYS A 65 13.13 -21.16 6.53
CA LYS A 65 13.96 -20.10 7.08
C LYS A 65 14.49 -19.19 5.96
N GLY A 66 14.45 -17.88 6.17
CA GLY A 66 14.97 -16.89 5.19
C GLY A 66 14.05 -16.62 3.99
N THR A 67 12.90 -17.29 3.87
CA THR A 67 12.01 -17.20 2.71
C THR A 67 11.00 -16.04 2.76
N ARG A 68 11.13 -15.10 3.71
CA ARG A 68 10.22 -13.96 3.88
C ARG A 68 9.96 -13.20 2.58
N PHE A 69 11.01 -12.94 1.81
CA PHE A 69 10.90 -12.13 0.60
C PHE A 69 10.15 -12.84 -0.53
N LEU A 70 10.09 -14.17 -0.57
CA LEU A 70 9.32 -14.89 -1.58
C LEU A 70 7.82 -14.58 -1.48
N TRP A 71 7.31 -14.33 -0.28
CA TRP A 71 5.92 -13.97 -0.04
C TRP A 71 5.58 -12.50 -0.40
N GLN A 72 6.60 -11.67 -0.61
CA GLN A 72 6.43 -10.26 -0.95
C GLN A 72 6.39 -10.02 -2.46
N TYR A 73 7.13 -10.82 -3.23
CA TYR A 73 7.17 -10.72 -4.68
C TYR A 73 5.92 -11.33 -5.33
N SER A 74 5.61 -10.86 -6.54
CA SER A 74 4.68 -11.52 -7.44
C SER A 74 5.39 -12.68 -8.14
N ASP A 75 4.70 -13.79 -8.32
CA ASP A 75 5.20 -14.95 -9.04
C ASP A 75 5.68 -14.64 -10.46
N LYS A 76 5.04 -13.68 -11.13
CA LYS A 76 5.37 -13.22 -12.49
C LYS A 76 6.82 -12.72 -12.67
N TRP A 77 7.47 -12.33 -11.57
CA TRP A 77 8.83 -11.76 -11.58
C TRP A 77 9.84 -12.65 -10.89
N MET A 78 9.49 -13.89 -10.60
CA MET A 78 10.37 -14.86 -9.96
C MET A 78 11.08 -15.72 -11.00
N THR A 79 12.33 -16.10 -10.69
CA THR A 79 13.02 -17.18 -11.41
C THR A 79 12.32 -18.51 -11.14
N GLU A 80 12.46 -19.48 -12.03
CA GLU A 80 11.85 -20.82 -11.91
C GLU A 80 12.14 -21.47 -10.56
N SER A 81 13.38 -21.48 -10.10
CA SER A 81 13.77 -22.00 -8.79
C SER A 81 13.07 -21.31 -7.61
N ARG A 82 12.80 -20.00 -7.70
CA ARG A 82 12.04 -19.27 -6.68
C ARG A 82 10.54 -19.60 -6.72
N GLN A 83 10.01 -19.83 -7.92
CA GLN A 83 8.61 -20.26 -8.10
C GLN A 83 8.39 -21.65 -7.50
N GLU A 84 9.28 -22.62 -7.78
CA GLU A 84 9.26 -23.94 -7.19
C GLU A 84 9.32 -23.89 -5.67
N LYS A 85 10.23 -23.08 -5.13
CA LYS A 85 10.36 -22.86 -3.68
C LYS A 85 9.08 -22.25 -3.09
N LEU A 86 8.47 -21.28 -3.77
CA LEU A 86 7.21 -20.69 -3.33
C LEU A 86 6.07 -21.70 -3.38
N MET A 87 5.99 -22.52 -4.43
CA MET A 87 4.98 -23.60 -4.54
C MET A 87 5.09 -24.59 -3.38
N TRP A 88 6.32 -25.03 -3.07
CA TRP A 88 6.57 -25.88 -1.91
C TRP A 88 6.12 -25.20 -0.61
N LEU A 89 6.50 -23.93 -0.38
CA LEU A 89 6.09 -23.17 0.81
C LEU A 89 4.58 -23.05 0.94
N ARG A 90 3.88 -22.83 -0.17
CA ARG A 90 2.41 -22.74 -0.20
C ARG A 90 1.71 -24.04 0.20
N ALA A 91 2.32 -25.17 -0.10
CA ALA A 91 1.83 -26.47 0.32
C ALA A 91 2.00 -26.69 1.85
N GLN A 92 3.09 -26.18 2.42
CA GLN A 92 3.41 -26.31 3.85
C GLN A 92 2.68 -25.27 4.72
N MET A 93 2.50 -24.03 4.24
CA MET A 93 2.02 -22.87 4.98
C MET A 93 0.66 -22.40 4.43
N LYS A 94 -0.40 -23.11 4.76
CA LYS A 94 -1.72 -22.92 4.16
C LYS A 94 -2.34 -21.56 4.47
N LEU A 95 -2.25 -21.10 5.74
CA LEU A 95 -2.80 -19.80 6.13
C LEU A 95 -2.03 -18.64 5.50
N THR A 96 -0.71 -18.74 5.46
CA THR A 96 0.14 -17.76 4.76
C THR A 96 -0.15 -17.74 3.25
N SER A 97 -0.33 -18.93 2.65
CA SER A 97 -0.70 -19.09 1.24
C SER A 97 -2.04 -18.44 0.92
N GLN A 98 -3.04 -18.61 1.77
CA GLN A 98 -4.35 -17.97 1.64
C GLN A 98 -4.21 -16.43 1.68
N CYS A 99 -3.46 -15.90 2.64
CA CYS A 99 -3.19 -14.45 2.72
C CYS A 99 -2.44 -13.92 1.50
N TRP A 100 -1.45 -14.67 1.02
CA TRP A 100 -0.69 -14.31 -0.16
C TRP A 100 -1.57 -14.26 -1.42
N ALA A 101 -2.41 -15.28 -1.63
CA ALA A 101 -3.34 -15.33 -2.75
C ALA A 101 -4.31 -14.13 -2.74
N LEU A 102 -4.86 -13.78 -1.57
CA LEU A 102 -5.72 -12.61 -1.40
C LEU A 102 -4.97 -11.30 -1.67
N LYS A 103 -3.70 -11.19 -1.25
CA LYS A 103 -2.84 -10.02 -1.56
C LYS A 103 -2.61 -9.89 -3.06
N GLU A 104 -2.27 -10.98 -3.76
CA GLU A 104 -2.04 -10.95 -5.22
C GLU A 104 -3.34 -10.66 -5.98
N LEU A 105 -4.49 -11.19 -5.55
CA LEU A 105 -5.78 -10.87 -6.13
C LEU A 105 -6.12 -9.37 -6.00
N ALA A 106 -5.91 -8.77 -4.82
CA ALA A 106 -6.12 -7.33 -4.63
C ALA A 106 -5.21 -6.51 -5.54
N LYS A 107 -3.95 -6.92 -5.69
CA LYS A 107 -2.98 -6.29 -6.58
C LYS A 107 -3.39 -6.41 -8.05
N ASP A 108 -3.91 -7.56 -8.46
CA ASP A 108 -4.39 -7.80 -9.82
C ASP A 108 -5.60 -6.90 -10.11
N ILE A 109 -6.60 -6.85 -9.23
CA ILE A 109 -7.75 -5.95 -9.37
C ILE A 109 -7.28 -4.50 -9.55
N TRP A 110 -6.32 -4.05 -8.75
CA TRP A 110 -5.80 -2.69 -8.84
C TRP A 110 -5.05 -2.39 -10.14
N ASN A 111 -4.36 -3.38 -10.70
CA ASN A 111 -3.57 -3.21 -11.92
C ASN A 111 -4.41 -3.17 -13.20
N ARG A 112 -5.68 -3.60 -13.14
CA ARG A 112 -6.56 -3.57 -14.30
C ARG A 112 -7.00 -2.14 -14.62
N PRO A 113 -7.26 -1.79 -15.88
CA PRO A 113 -7.85 -0.52 -16.27
C PRO A 113 -9.14 -0.25 -15.51
N TRP A 114 -9.42 1.01 -15.24
CA TRP A 114 -10.67 1.39 -14.57
C TRP A 114 -11.90 0.97 -15.40
N SER A 115 -12.86 0.36 -14.74
CA SER A 115 -14.23 0.15 -15.21
C SER A 115 -15.17 0.10 -14.00
N GLU A 116 -16.48 0.24 -14.21
CA GLU A 116 -17.46 0.13 -13.10
C GLU A 116 -17.45 -1.28 -12.46
N GLU A 117 -17.03 -2.30 -13.19
CA GLU A 117 -16.86 -3.68 -12.68
C GLU A 117 -15.82 -3.76 -11.53
N ARG A 118 -14.88 -2.79 -11.45
CA ARG A 118 -13.85 -2.77 -10.38
C ARG A 118 -14.49 -2.70 -9.00
N ARG A 119 -15.64 -2.04 -8.87
CA ARG A 119 -16.41 -2.05 -7.62
C ARG A 119 -16.83 -3.46 -7.23
N SER A 120 -17.40 -4.21 -8.17
CA SER A 120 -17.84 -5.60 -7.96
C SER A 120 -16.67 -6.53 -7.68
N ASP A 121 -15.53 -6.33 -8.36
CA ASP A 121 -14.30 -7.09 -8.11
C ASP A 121 -13.80 -6.89 -6.67
N TRP A 122 -13.74 -5.64 -6.19
CA TRP A 122 -13.39 -5.34 -4.81
C TRP A 122 -14.41 -5.88 -3.80
N GLN A 123 -15.69 -5.82 -4.09
CA GLN A 123 -16.72 -6.40 -3.22
C GLN A 123 -16.55 -7.92 -3.09
N ARG A 124 -16.29 -8.62 -4.20
CA ARG A 124 -15.96 -10.06 -4.17
C ARG A 124 -14.69 -10.34 -3.37
N TRP A 125 -13.66 -9.53 -3.57
CA TRP A 125 -12.44 -9.63 -2.78
C TRP A 125 -12.69 -9.45 -1.27
N LEU A 126 -13.48 -8.45 -0.89
CA LEU A 126 -13.84 -8.20 0.51
C LEU A 126 -14.58 -9.38 1.13
N ALA A 127 -15.50 -10.01 0.39
CA ALA A 127 -16.21 -11.19 0.83
C ALA A 127 -15.25 -12.38 1.05
N LEU A 128 -14.35 -12.64 0.10
CA LEU A 128 -13.33 -13.68 0.22
C LEU A 128 -12.41 -13.44 1.43
N ALA A 129 -11.93 -12.21 1.61
CA ALA A 129 -11.03 -11.86 2.70
C ALA A 129 -11.73 -11.89 4.08
N ALA A 130 -13.02 -11.54 4.15
CA ALA A 130 -13.84 -11.63 5.35
C ALA A 130 -14.14 -13.09 5.77
N ASN A 131 -14.20 -13.99 4.80
CA ASN A 131 -14.42 -15.43 5.03
C ASN A 131 -13.10 -16.22 5.15
N SER A 132 -11.94 -15.56 5.12
CA SER A 132 -10.65 -16.25 5.32
C SER A 132 -10.51 -16.80 6.74
N ASP A 133 -9.69 -17.84 6.92
CA ASP A 133 -9.41 -18.43 8.25
C ASP A 133 -8.45 -17.58 9.09
N VAL A 134 -7.97 -16.44 8.55
CA VAL A 134 -6.98 -15.59 9.19
C VAL A 134 -7.61 -14.33 9.79
N PRO A 135 -7.69 -14.18 11.13
CA PRO A 135 -8.31 -13.02 11.79
C PRO A 135 -7.70 -11.67 11.36
N MET A 136 -6.39 -11.65 11.11
CA MET A 136 -5.71 -10.43 10.63
C MET A 136 -6.16 -10.04 9.22
N MET A 137 -6.46 -11.00 8.35
CA MET A 137 -6.99 -10.74 7.01
C MET A 137 -8.44 -10.22 7.09
N LYS A 138 -9.28 -10.79 7.97
CA LYS A 138 -10.63 -10.27 8.25
C LYS A 138 -10.60 -8.80 8.70
N ASN A 139 -9.66 -8.45 9.58
CA ASN A 139 -9.48 -7.08 10.05
C ASN A 139 -8.98 -6.14 8.94
N ALA A 140 -8.07 -6.61 8.09
CA ALA A 140 -7.63 -5.85 6.91
C ALA A 140 -8.80 -5.62 5.94
N ALA A 141 -9.62 -6.64 5.67
CA ALA A 141 -10.83 -6.52 4.85
C ALA A 141 -11.81 -5.47 5.40
N LYS A 142 -12.07 -5.47 6.72
CA LYS A 142 -12.90 -4.44 7.37
C LYS A 142 -12.34 -3.03 7.16
N THR A 143 -11.02 -2.87 7.29
CA THR A 143 -10.35 -1.57 7.10
C THR A 143 -10.44 -1.10 5.65
N ILE A 144 -10.12 -1.99 4.71
CA ILE A 144 -10.17 -1.73 3.27
C ILE A 144 -11.62 -1.43 2.84
N GLY A 145 -12.60 -2.20 3.32
CA GLY A 145 -14.01 -1.98 3.02
C GLY A 145 -14.50 -0.60 3.45
N LYS A 146 -14.14 -0.13 4.65
CA LYS A 146 -14.43 1.23 5.12
C LYS A 146 -13.79 2.33 4.25
N ARG A 147 -12.75 2.01 3.51
CA ARG A 147 -11.96 2.92 2.67
C ARG A 147 -12.15 2.67 1.17
N LEU A 148 -13.05 1.77 0.80
CA LEU A 148 -13.23 1.34 -0.59
C LEU A 148 -13.53 2.52 -1.54
N TYR A 149 -14.30 3.52 -1.09
CA TYR A 149 -14.59 4.70 -1.89
C TYR A 149 -13.33 5.41 -2.40
N GLY A 150 -12.34 5.62 -1.53
CA GLY A 150 -11.11 6.30 -1.91
C GLY A 150 -10.15 5.40 -2.71
N ILE A 151 -10.21 4.08 -2.53
CA ILE A 151 -9.50 3.11 -3.37
C ILE A 151 -10.04 3.18 -4.81
N LEU A 152 -11.36 3.17 -4.97
CA LEU A 152 -12.01 3.29 -6.27
C LEU A 152 -11.74 4.64 -6.93
N ASN A 153 -11.74 5.73 -6.16
CA ASN A 153 -11.35 7.05 -6.67
C ASN A 153 -9.89 7.08 -7.16
N ALA A 154 -8.96 6.46 -6.42
CA ALA A 154 -7.56 6.38 -6.83
C ALA A 154 -7.39 5.63 -8.16
N MET A 155 -8.14 4.54 -8.35
CA MET A 155 -8.15 3.78 -9.61
C MET A 155 -8.79 4.59 -10.75
N ARG A 156 -9.95 5.21 -10.50
CA ARG A 156 -10.67 6.04 -11.49
C ARG A 156 -9.84 7.21 -11.99
N HIS A 157 -9.15 7.90 -11.09
CA HIS A 157 -8.37 9.09 -11.43
C HIS A 157 -6.90 8.80 -11.72
N SER A 158 -6.47 7.54 -11.62
CA SER A 158 -5.07 7.10 -11.81
C SER A 158 -4.07 7.92 -11.01
N VAL A 159 -4.41 8.26 -9.76
CA VAL A 159 -3.57 9.09 -8.88
C VAL A 159 -2.82 8.26 -7.85
N SER A 160 -1.60 8.69 -7.53
CA SER A 160 -0.77 8.11 -6.48
C SER A 160 -0.05 9.21 -5.70
N ASN A 161 0.44 8.88 -4.51
CA ASN A 161 1.29 9.77 -3.71
C ASN A 161 2.77 9.78 -4.16
N GLY A 162 3.14 9.01 -5.18
CA GLY A 162 4.52 8.80 -5.58
C GLY A 162 5.30 10.12 -5.80
N ASN A 163 4.69 11.12 -6.45
CA ASN A 163 5.31 12.43 -6.65
C ASN A 163 5.53 13.18 -5.32
N ALA A 164 4.55 13.12 -4.40
CA ALA A 164 4.67 13.75 -3.09
C ALA A 164 5.71 13.03 -2.22
N GLU A 165 5.76 11.71 -2.26
CA GLU A 165 6.77 10.91 -1.56
C GLU A 165 8.18 11.16 -2.10
N ALA A 166 8.33 11.25 -3.43
CA ALA A 166 9.60 11.59 -4.07
C ALA A 166 10.06 13.00 -3.65
N LEU A 167 9.17 13.98 -3.64
CA LEU A 167 9.47 15.34 -3.16
C LEU A 167 9.83 15.34 -1.67
N ASN A 168 9.07 14.65 -0.82
CA ASN A 168 9.36 14.52 0.60
C ASN A 168 10.72 13.87 0.87
N SER A 169 11.10 12.88 0.07
CA SER A 169 12.41 12.23 0.14
C SER A 169 13.55 13.20 -0.22
N LYS A 170 13.36 14.02 -1.26
CA LYS A 170 14.30 15.08 -1.65
C LYS A 170 14.44 16.16 -0.57
N ILE A 171 13.32 16.59 0.03
CA ILE A 171 13.31 17.54 1.15
C ILE A 171 14.05 16.98 2.36
N ARG A 172 13.82 15.69 2.69
CA ARG A 172 14.57 15.01 3.76
C ARG A 172 16.06 14.97 3.47
N LEU A 173 16.44 14.66 2.24
CA LEU A 173 17.85 14.64 1.82
C LEU A 173 18.49 16.03 1.92
N LEU A 174 17.78 17.09 1.52
CA LEU A 174 18.23 18.48 1.72
C LEU A 174 18.54 18.77 3.19
N ARG A 175 17.64 18.38 4.10
CA ARG A 175 17.83 18.54 5.54
C ARG A 175 19.05 17.79 6.05
N ILE A 176 19.28 16.57 5.57
CA ILE A 176 20.44 15.74 5.95
C ILE A 176 21.73 16.37 5.43
N LYS A 177 21.81 16.79 4.17
CA LYS A 177 22.97 17.42 3.55
C LYS A 177 23.37 18.72 4.26
N ALA A 178 22.37 19.50 4.68
CA ALA A 178 22.61 20.74 5.44
C ALA A 178 22.91 20.49 6.93
N ARG A 179 23.10 19.24 7.37
CA ARG A 179 23.30 18.87 8.80
C ARG A 179 22.19 19.41 9.72
N GLY A 180 20.98 19.58 9.18
CA GLY A 180 19.82 20.14 9.86
C GLY A 180 19.63 21.64 9.60
N TYR A 181 18.48 22.13 10.06
CA TYR A 181 18.12 23.54 10.02
C TYR A 181 17.62 23.95 11.41
N ARG A 182 18.29 24.90 12.04
CA ARG A 182 17.84 25.45 13.34
C ARG A 182 16.64 26.39 13.14
N ASN A 183 16.58 27.09 12.01
CA ASN A 183 15.54 28.05 11.69
C ASN A 183 14.57 27.47 10.66
N ARG A 184 13.28 27.39 11.02
CA ARG A 184 12.22 26.85 10.17
C ARG A 184 12.00 27.67 8.89
N GLU A 185 12.12 28.99 8.96
CA GLU A 185 11.94 29.86 7.79
C GLU A 185 13.08 29.68 6.78
N ARG A 186 14.32 29.58 7.25
CA ARG A 186 15.46 29.24 6.39
C ARG A 186 15.30 27.87 5.74
N PHE A 187 14.72 26.90 6.47
CA PHE A 187 14.40 25.59 5.87
C PHE A 187 13.37 25.71 4.77
N LYS A 188 12.29 26.45 4.98
CA LYS A 188 11.27 26.72 3.94
C LYS A 188 11.90 27.40 2.71
N LEU A 189 12.70 28.43 2.92
CA LEU A 189 13.41 29.10 1.81
C LEU A 189 14.32 28.13 1.05
N GLY A 190 15.08 27.27 1.75
CA GLY A 190 15.89 26.25 1.12
C GLY A 190 15.07 25.27 0.28
N VAL A 191 13.92 24.80 0.80
CA VAL A 191 13.01 23.93 0.06
C VAL A 191 12.46 24.65 -1.20
N MET A 192 12.02 25.89 -1.05
CA MET A 192 11.51 26.71 -2.16
C MET A 192 12.59 26.94 -3.23
N PHE A 193 13.82 27.26 -2.83
CA PHE A 193 14.94 27.47 -3.74
C PHE A 193 15.26 26.21 -4.55
N HIS A 194 15.36 25.05 -3.89
CA HIS A 194 15.78 23.81 -4.56
C HIS A 194 14.65 23.13 -5.34
N TYR A 195 13.39 23.29 -4.93
CA TYR A 195 12.28 22.50 -5.48
C TYR A 195 11.06 23.33 -5.87
N GLY A 196 11.06 24.63 -5.62
CA GLY A 196 9.92 25.54 -5.85
C GLY A 196 9.71 25.95 -7.29
N LYS A 197 10.53 25.46 -8.23
CA LYS A 197 10.48 25.86 -9.66
C LYS A 197 10.47 27.39 -9.85
N LEU A 198 11.33 28.08 -9.09
CA LEU A 198 11.46 29.53 -9.21
C LEU A 198 11.92 29.91 -10.63
N ASN A 199 11.28 30.91 -11.20
CA ASN A 199 11.76 31.51 -12.45
C ASN A 199 13.01 32.35 -12.13
N MET A 200 14.18 31.84 -12.49
CA MET A 200 15.49 32.47 -12.26
C MET A 200 16.02 33.13 -13.52
N ALA A 201 15.15 33.48 -14.49
CA ALA A 201 15.55 34.26 -15.64
C ALA A 201 15.87 35.70 -15.17
N PHE A 202 17.13 36.10 -15.24
CA PHE A 202 17.64 37.42 -15.03
C PHE A 202 17.72 38.16 -16.36
#